data_a4b463b6ed1bab44357413b0ec898442
#
_entry.id   a4b463b6ed1bab44357413b0ec898442
#
_cell.length_a   1.000
_cell.length_b   1.000
_cell.length_c   1.000
_cell.angle_alpha   90.00
_cell.angle_beta   90.00
_cell.angle_gamma   90.00
#
_symmetry.space_group_name_H-M   'P 1'
#
loop_
_entity.id
_entity.type
_entity.pdbx_description
1 polymer ?
#
loop_
_entity_poly.entity_id
_entity_poly.type
_entity_poly.pdbx_seq_one_letter_code
_entity_poly.pdbx_strand_id
1 'polypeptide(L)'
;MERPKIGLSGLVLAEVLQDDENGIVYDTPFSIPGAVVATINPNSSVETDYADNGAFFAQNNRGNTELSLEMIDITPENEAKMLGQKRVNGITIETDLDQSPYFAFGGKILLAGSDESGDAVYEYIWYAKGKFSVPESGGETKRDSITFGHKNLTAQFVKTQFVPDGQQSGTIGAHCRTDDPAVPAATISNWFNAPVISVAQSTSEVTVTAAESAGKLVLTGSKGTGESFTFAQATARLGETIIVTDAGGELVDGTFAFGGTATAPTITFTPGEAENAFTAVTVTSGLKDNNGVGVTPMTDADL
;
A
#
# COMPACT_ATOMS: atom_id res chain seq x y z
N MET A 1 26.81 -5.07 8.33
CA MET A 1 27.30 -4.41 9.58
C MET A 1 26.09 -4.08 10.44
N GLU A 2 26.18 -4.27 11.76
CA GLU A 2 25.09 -3.88 12.67
C GLU A 2 25.05 -2.36 12.83
N ARG A 3 23.88 -1.75 12.72
CA ARG A 3 23.70 -0.30 12.78
C ARG A 3 22.54 0.05 13.70
N PRO A 4 22.73 0.87 14.73
CA PRO A 4 21.64 1.33 15.58
C PRO A 4 20.69 2.27 14.81
N LYS A 5 19.40 2.25 15.20
CA LYS A 5 18.38 3.16 14.68
C LYS A 5 18.50 4.53 15.32
N ILE A 6 18.54 5.60 14.52
CA ILE A 6 18.78 6.97 15.02
C ILE A 6 17.73 8.00 14.58
N GLY A 7 16.83 7.66 13.68
CA GLY A 7 15.83 8.61 13.22
C GLY A 7 14.65 7.92 12.52
N LEU A 8 13.47 8.55 12.59
CA LEU A 8 12.25 8.13 11.93
C LEU A 8 11.81 9.24 10.98
N SER A 9 11.40 8.90 9.76
CA SER A 9 10.95 9.89 8.79
C SER A 9 10.13 9.26 7.67
N GLY A 10 9.48 10.12 6.86
CA GLY A 10 8.80 9.68 5.65
C GLY A 10 7.68 8.69 5.91
N LEU A 11 6.84 8.95 6.93
CA LEU A 11 5.69 8.10 7.19
C LEU A 11 4.63 8.30 6.11
N VAL A 12 4.07 7.19 5.66
CA VAL A 12 3.04 7.13 4.63
C VAL A 12 1.96 6.14 5.03
N LEU A 13 0.74 6.42 4.60
CA LEU A 13 -0.40 5.51 4.71
C LEU A 13 -0.97 5.25 3.32
N ALA A 14 -1.45 4.03 3.11
CA ALA A 14 -2.22 3.67 1.92
C ALA A 14 -3.49 2.95 2.35
N GLU A 15 -4.66 3.44 1.93
CA GLU A 15 -5.92 2.80 2.25
C GLU A 15 -6.04 1.45 1.53
N VAL A 16 -6.54 0.43 2.23
CA VAL A 16 -6.82 -0.89 1.64
C VAL A 16 -8.22 -0.85 1.06
N LEU A 17 -8.30 -0.84 -0.27
CA LEU A 17 -9.58 -0.78 -0.99
C LEU A 17 -10.21 -2.17 -1.15
N GLN A 18 -9.38 -3.20 -1.28
CA GLN A 18 -9.79 -4.59 -1.43
C GLN A 18 -8.73 -5.49 -0.80
N ASP A 19 -9.16 -6.57 -0.15
CA ASP A 19 -8.29 -7.65 0.35
C ASP A 19 -9.11 -8.93 0.43
N ASP A 20 -8.97 -9.76 -0.57
CA ASP A 20 -9.63 -11.06 -0.70
C ASP A 20 -8.68 -12.13 -1.27
N GLU A 21 -9.18 -13.31 -1.57
CA GLU A 21 -8.39 -14.42 -2.11
C GLU A 21 -7.80 -14.15 -3.51
N ASN A 22 -8.37 -13.17 -4.26
CA ASN A 22 -7.92 -12.85 -5.62
C ASN A 22 -6.84 -11.76 -5.65
N GLY A 23 -6.73 -10.97 -4.58
CA GLY A 23 -5.73 -9.91 -4.53
C GLY A 23 -5.94 -8.91 -3.39
N ILE A 24 -4.98 -8.03 -3.27
CA ILE A 24 -5.06 -6.86 -2.41
C ILE A 24 -4.82 -5.59 -3.24
N VAL A 25 -5.67 -4.60 -3.04
CA VAL A 25 -5.60 -3.31 -3.74
C VAL A 25 -5.49 -2.19 -2.72
N TYR A 26 -4.53 -1.31 -2.95
CA TYR A 26 -4.30 -0.12 -2.12
C TYR A 26 -4.58 1.14 -2.92
N ASP A 27 -5.08 2.16 -2.24
CA ASP A 27 -5.08 3.53 -2.78
C ASP A 27 -3.65 4.10 -2.83
N THR A 28 -3.49 5.20 -3.55
CA THR A 28 -2.20 5.92 -3.62
C THR A 28 -1.72 6.30 -2.22
N PRO A 29 -0.48 5.94 -1.83
CA PRO A 29 0.07 6.32 -0.54
C PRO A 29 0.10 7.84 -0.34
N PHE A 30 -0.29 8.30 0.84
CA PHE A 30 -0.19 9.71 1.23
C PHE A 30 0.68 9.88 2.47
N SER A 31 1.35 11.03 2.56
CA SER A 31 2.28 11.33 3.65
C SER A 31 1.56 11.80 4.90
N ILE A 32 2.05 11.35 6.07
CA ILE A 32 1.67 11.82 7.40
C ILE A 32 2.90 12.40 8.11
N PRO A 33 3.24 13.66 7.86
CA PRO A 33 4.40 14.30 8.48
C PRO A 33 4.17 14.58 9.97
N GLY A 34 5.26 14.81 10.71
CA GLY A 34 5.21 15.22 12.11
C GLY A 34 5.36 14.10 13.13
N ALA A 35 5.83 12.93 12.72
CA ALA A 35 6.11 11.82 13.65
C ALA A 35 7.28 12.15 14.59
N VAL A 36 7.09 11.91 15.86
CA VAL A 36 8.09 12.02 16.93
C VAL A 36 8.63 10.64 17.27
N VAL A 37 7.72 9.69 17.54
CA VAL A 37 8.03 8.31 17.88
C VAL A 37 7.08 7.37 17.17
N ALA A 38 7.60 6.25 16.67
CA ALA A 38 6.79 5.10 16.26
C ALA A 38 7.34 3.85 16.95
N THR A 39 6.50 3.19 17.72
CA THR A 39 6.81 1.93 18.38
C THR A 39 5.96 0.84 17.77
N ILE A 40 6.60 -0.24 17.34
CA ILE A 40 5.94 -1.38 16.72
C ILE A 40 6.18 -2.60 17.60
N ASN A 41 5.11 -3.18 18.11
CA ASN A 41 5.14 -4.36 18.96
C ASN A 41 4.43 -5.54 18.26
N PRO A 42 5.15 -6.60 17.89
CA PRO A 42 4.56 -7.77 17.24
C PRO A 42 3.74 -8.66 18.19
N ASN A 43 3.67 -8.36 19.48
CA ASN A 43 2.93 -9.12 20.50
C ASN A 43 3.20 -10.64 20.41
N SER A 44 4.48 -11.02 20.36
CA SER A 44 4.88 -12.42 20.29
C SER A 44 5.23 -12.98 21.66
N SER A 45 4.81 -14.21 21.93
CA SER A 45 5.15 -14.97 23.14
C SER A 45 5.68 -16.34 22.77
N VAL A 46 6.53 -16.90 23.61
CA VAL A 46 6.97 -18.30 23.53
C VAL A 46 6.39 -19.03 24.72
N GLU A 47 5.53 -19.99 24.47
CA GLU A 47 4.99 -20.88 25.50
C GLU A 47 5.82 -22.16 25.53
N THR A 48 6.20 -22.58 26.74
CA THR A 48 7.00 -23.78 26.94
C THR A 48 6.22 -24.74 27.81
N ASP A 49 6.06 -25.95 27.32
CA ASP A 49 5.49 -27.06 28.10
C ASP A 49 6.61 -27.93 28.70
N TYR A 50 6.38 -28.40 29.91
CA TYR A 50 7.36 -29.13 30.72
C TYR A 50 6.88 -30.55 30.98
N ALA A 51 7.76 -31.53 30.72
CA ALA A 51 7.57 -32.92 31.08
C ALA A 51 8.85 -33.47 31.67
N ASP A 52 8.76 -34.49 32.57
CA ASP A 52 9.89 -35.17 33.22
C ASP A 52 10.92 -34.20 33.85
N ASN A 53 10.45 -33.14 34.51
CA ASN A 53 11.24 -32.08 35.16
C ASN A 53 12.13 -31.25 34.21
N GLY A 54 11.84 -31.24 32.90
CA GLY A 54 12.54 -30.43 31.89
C GLY A 54 11.60 -29.77 30.88
N ALA A 55 12.10 -28.75 30.18
CA ALA A 55 11.40 -28.17 29.05
C ALA A 55 11.33 -29.21 27.93
N PHE A 56 10.11 -29.61 27.53
CA PHE A 56 9.89 -30.67 26.54
C PHE A 56 9.48 -30.10 25.18
N PHE A 57 8.64 -29.06 25.16
CA PHE A 57 8.14 -28.45 23.93
C PHE A 57 8.06 -26.94 24.11
N ALA A 58 8.44 -26.19 23.07
CA ALA A 58 8.29 -24.76 23.03
C ALA A 58 7.65 -24.34 21.71
N GLN A 59 6.61 -23.50 21.79
CA GLN A 59 5.91 -22.98 20.62
C GLN A 59 5.89 -21.45 20.67
N ASN A 60 6.22 -20.83 19.54
CA ASN A 60 6.09 -19.41 19.36
C ASN A 60 4.64 -19.07 18.93
N ASN A 61 4.02 -18.13 19.64
CA ASN A 61 2.73 -17.56 19.27
C ASN A 61 2.94 -16.10 18.87
N ARG A 62 2.39 -15.68 17.73
CA ARG A 62 2.44 -14.31 17.24
C ARG A 62 1.03 -13.74 17.23
N GLY A 63 0.82 -12.68 18.01
CA GLY A 63 -0.42 -11.90 18.03
C GLY A 63 -0.49 -10.85 16.91
N ASN A 64 -1.49 -9.98 17.01
CA ASN A 64 -1.58 -8.81 16.14
C ASN A 64 -0.43 -7.84 16.43
N THR A 65 0.11 -7.22 15.39
CA THR A 65 1.15 -6.21 15.55
C THR A 65 0.51 -4.88 15.94
N GLU A 66 0.94 -4.31 17.05
CA GLU A 66 0.49 -3.03 17.54
C GLU A 66 1.47 -1.92 17.13
N LEU A 67 0.94 -0.81 16.61
CA LEU A 67 1.66 0.42 16.35
C LEU A 67 1.21 1.47 17.36
N SER A 68 2.16 2.06 18.07
CA SER A 68 1.96 3.29 18.84
C SER A 68 2.74 4.42 18.17
N LEU A 69 2.07 5.48 17.81
CA LEU A 69 2.60 6.58 17.04
C LEU A 69 2.35 7.89 17.77
N GLU A 70 3.42 8.60 18.14
CA GLU A 70 3.40 9.94 18.69
C GLU A 70 3.68 10.95 17.58
N MET A 71 2.76 11.89 17.39
CA MET A 71 2.80 12.92 16.35
C MET A 71 2.77 14.32 16.96
N ILE A 72 3.51 15.26 16.39
CA ILE A 72 3.39 16.68 16.77
C ILE A 72 1.95 17.15 16.53
N ASP A 73 1.42 16.85 15.35
CA ASP A 73 0.04 17.13 14.95
C ASP A 73 -0.31 16.28 13.71
N ILE A 74 -1.60 16.14 13.45
CA ILE A 74 -2.14 15.53 12.23
C ILE A 74 -3.14 16.50 11.64
N THR A 75 -3.07 16.71 10.32
CA THR A 75 -4.05 17.55 9.66
C THR A 75 -5.45 16.98 9.85
N PRO A 76 -6.48 17.83 10.13
CA PRO A 76 -7.85 17.34 10.34
C PRO A 76 -8.40 16.53 9.16
N GLU A 77 -7.88 16.74 7.97
CA GLU A 77 -8.23 15.96 6.77
C GLU A 77 -7.70 14.54 6.85
N ASN A 78 -6.41 14.38 7.17
CA ASN A 78 -5.81 13.05 7.33
C ASN A 78 -6.41 12.29 8.52
N GLU A 79 -6.68 12.99 9.63
CA GLU A 79 -7.34 12.41 10.81
C GLU A 79 -8.74 11.89 10.47
N ALA A 80 -9.56 12.69 9.81
CA ALA A 80 -10.89 12.29 9.36
C ALA A 80 -10.83 11.09 8.40
N LYS A 81 -9.88 11.08 7.45
CA LYS A 81 -9.67 9.94 6.55
C LYS A 81 -9.27 8.67 7.32
N MET A 82 -8.33 8.78 8.26
CA MET A 82 -7.85 7.64 9.06
C MET A 82 -8.93 7.03 9.96
N LEU A 83 -9.84 7.85 10.46
CA LEU A 83 -10.91 7.43 11.37
C LEU A 83 -12.24 7.13 10.66
N GLY A 84 -12.33 7.36 9.34
CA GLY A 84 -13.56 7.18 8.58
C GLY A 84 -14.64 8.22 8.89
N GLN A 85 -14.23 9.40 9.37
CA GLN A 85 -15.12 10.50 9.75
C GLN A 85 -15.51 11.35 8.55
N LYS A 86 -16.71 11.88 8.57
CA LYS A 86 -17.20 12.78 7.52
C LYS A 86 -16.69 14.22 7.73
N ARG A 87 -15.97 14.75 6.74
CA ARG A 87 -15.49 16.13 6.74
C ARG A 87 -16.13 16.92 5.59
N VAL A 88 -16.81 18.03 5.93
CA VAL A 88 -17.47 18.91 4.95
C VAL A 88 -17.22 20.37 5.35
N ASN A 89 -16.82 21.20 4.41
CA ASN A 89 -16.56 22.64 4.61
C ASN A 89 -15.61 22.93 5.79
N GLY A 90 -14.60 22.07 5.99
CA GLY A 90 -13.64 22.24 7.08
C GLY A 90 -14.09 21.72 8.44
N ILE A 91 -15.34 21.27 8.58
CA ILE A 91 -15.91 20.73 9.82
C ILE A 91 -15.88 19.20 9.74
N THR A 92 -15.30 18.56 10.73
CA THR A 92 -15.35 17.11 10.93
C THR A 92 -16.49 16.79 11.89
N ILE A 93 -17.33 15.83 11.54
CA ILE A 93 -18.44 15.35 12.36
C ILE A 93 -18.11 13.92 12.78
N GLU A 94 -18.16 13.69 14.09
CA GLU A 94 -17.93 12.37 14.70
C GLU A 94 -19.28 11.74 15.04
N THR A 95 -19.43 10.47 14.70
CA THR A 95 -20.62 9.67 15.01
C THR A 95 -20.21 8.31 15.56
N ASP A 96 -21.10 7.65 16.25
CA ASP A 96 -20.93 6.28 16.74
C ASP A 96 -20.91 5.21 15.61
N LEU A 97 -21.24 5.63 14.39
CA LEU A 97 -21.20 4.77 13.19
C LEU A 97 -19.89 4.88 12.39
N ASP A 98 -19.00 5.82 12.79
CA ASP A 98 -17.73 6.00 12.11
C ASP A 98 -16.86 4.76 12.27
N GLN A 99 -16.32 4.27 11.15
CA GLN A 99 -15.45 3.13 11.14
C GLN A 99 -14.16 3.45 10.40
N SER A 100 -13.04 3.35 11.12
CA SER A 100 -11.72 3.46 10.50
C SER A 100 -11.60 2.45 9.34
N PRO A 101 -11.25 2.89 8.12
CA PRO A 101 -10.84 2.00 7.05
C PRO A 101 -9.60 1.20 7.42
N TYR A 102 -9.27 0.20 6.62
CA TYR A 102 -7.98 -0.46 6.75
C TYR A 102 -6.90 0.35 6.03
N PHE A 103 -5.74 0.48 6.65
CA PHE A 103 -4.57 1.14 6.07
C PHE A 103 -3.35 0.24 6.12
N ALA A 104 -2.52 0.35 5.08
CA ALA A 104 -1.11 -0.01 5.19
C ALA A 104 -0.33 1.18 5.76
N PHE A 105 0.68 0.90 6.58
CA PHE A 105 1.58 1.88 7.20
C PHE A 105 3.00 1.65 6.73
N GLY A 106 3.61 2.68 6.17
CA GLY A 106 5.00 2.66 5.73
C GLY A 106 5.84 3.78 6.34
N GLY A 107 7.13 3.56 6.38
CA GLY A 107 8.08 4.55 6.87
C GLY A 107 9.52 4.16 6.66
N LYS A 108 10.43 5.09 6.92
CA LYS A 108 11.86 4.87 6.86
C LYS A 108 12.53 5.25 8.17
N ILE A 109 13.43 4.39 8.60
CA ILE A 109 14.20 4.55 9.83
C ILE A 109 15.67 4.74 9.43
N LEU A 110 16.23 5.88 9.78
CA LEU A 110 17.65 6.16 9.55
C LEU A 110 18.50 5.30 10.48
N LEU A 111 19.49 4.66 9.91
CA LEU A 111 20.48 3.85 10.63
C LEU A 111 21.80 4.66 10.78
N ALA A 112 22.54 4.37 11.85
CA ALA A 112 23.79 5.06 12.11
C ALA A 112 24.87 4.67 11.08
N GLY A 113 25.67 5.66 10.66
CA GLY A 113 26.75 5.52 9.68
C GLY A 113 26.26 5.61 8.23
N SER A 114 27.19 5.47 7.32
CA SER A 114 26.97 5.53 5.87
C SER A 114 27.25 4.17 5.22
N ASP A 115 26.80 3.97 4.01
CA ASP A 115 27.20 2.85 3.17
C ASP A 115 28.62 3.03 2.61
N GLU A 116 29.03 2.15 1.70
CA GLU A 116 30.37 2.22 1.06
C GLU A 116 30.52 3.44 0.14
N SER A 117 29.39 4.00 -0.34
CA SER A 117 29.37 5.20 -1.18
C SER A 117 29.31 6.50 -0.38
N GLY A 118 29.14 6.41 0.94
CA GLY A 118 28.98 7.57 1.84
C GLY A 118 27.53 8.03 2.00
N ASP A 119 26.57 7.30 1.44
CA ASP A 119 25.16 7.62 1.51
C ASP A 119 24.52 7.16 2.82
N ALA A 120 23.47 7.86 3.26
CA ALA A 120 22.72 7.51 4.45
C ALA A 120 21.98 6.18 4.28
N VAL A 121 22.09 5.31 5.28
CA VAL A 121 21.46 3.99 5.27
C VAL A 121 20.13 4.04 5.98
N TYR A 122 19.11 3.46 5.37
CA TYR A 122 17.76 3.39 5.91
C TYR A 122 17.28 1.94 6.01
N GLU A 123 16.45 1.68 7.02
CA GLU A 123 15.53 0.55 7.04
C GLU A 123 14.16 1.04 6.58
N TYR A 124 13.66 0.47 5.51
CA TYR A 124 12.34 0.73 4.96
C TYR A 124 11.37 -0.31 5.47
N ILE A 125 10.19 0.12 5.89
CA ILE A 125 9.16 -0.75 6.46
C ILE A 125 7.81 -0.52 5.79
N TRP A 126 7.02 -1.60 5.68
CA TRP A 126 5.59 -1.59 5.42
C TRP A 126 4.89 -2.58 6.36
N TYR A 127 3.74 -2.18 6.89
CA TYR A 127 2.76 -3.04 7.54
C TYR A 127 1.51 -3.03 6.67
N ALA A 128 1.03 -4.22 6.27
CA ALA A 128 0.15 -4.37 5.13
C ALA A 128 -1.30 -3.97 5.38
N LYS A 129 -1.84 -4.24 6.59
CA LYS A 129 -3.25 -4.02 6.87
C LYS A 129 -3.50 -3.80 8.36
N GLY A 130 -3.97 -2.61 8.71
CA GLY A 130 -4.30 -2.26 10.08
C GLY A 130 -5.40 -1.23 10.18
N LYS A 131 -5.96 -1.07 11.37
CA LYS A 131 -6.94 -0.03 11.69
C LYS A 131 -6.42 0.85 12.81
N PHE A 132 -6.65 2.15 12.67
CA PHE A 132 -6.38 3.14 13.70
C PHE A 132 -7.56 3.24 14.67
N SER A 133 -7.25 3.42 15.95
CA SER A 133 -8.23 3.77 16.97
C SER A 133 -8.33 5.28 17.11
N VAL A 134 -9.48 5.75 17.59
CA VAL A 134 -9.70 7.16 17.87
C VAL A 134 -8.71 7.60 18.95
N PRO A 135 -7.91 8.65 18.71
CA PRO A 135 -6.95 9.14 19.68
C PRO A 135 -7.65 9.86 20.84
N GLU A 136 -7.00 9.86 22.00
CA GLU A 136 -7.40 10.75 23.07
C GLU A 136 -7.17 12.21 22.65
N SER A 137 -8.14 13.08 22.93
CA SER A 137 -8.07 14.50 22.64
C SER A 137 -8.11 15.29 23.94
N GLY A 138 -7.20 16.25 24.10
CA GLY A 138 -7.12 17.09 25.29
C GLY A 138 -6.30 18.35 25.05
N GLY A 139 -6.34 19.28 25.98
CA GLY A 139 -5.52 20.48 25.96
C GLY A 139 -5.24 20.98 27.37
N GLU A 140 -4.08 21.60 27.55
CA GLU A 140 -3.69 22.24 28.79
C GLU A 140 -3.70 23.75 28.68
N THR A 141 -4.02 24.43 29.78
CA THR A 141 -3.94 25.89 29.88
C THR A 141 -2.48 26.35 29.82
N LYS A 142 -2.18 27.33 28.97
CA LYS A 142 -0.88 27.97 28.94
C LYS A 142 -0.48 28.51 30.32
N ARG A 143 0.70 28.13 30.77
CA ARG A 143 1.35 28.62 32.01
C ARG A 143 2.53 29.52 31.66
N ASP A 144 3.39 29.83 32.62
CA ASP A 144 4.59 30.64 32.44
C ASP A 144 5.61 29.99 31.47
N SER A 145 5.56 28.66 31.33
CA SER A 145 6.31 27.88 30.32
C SER A 145 5.36 27.29 29.29
N ILE A 146 5.83 27.18 28.04
CA ILE A 146 5.09 26.52 26.96
C ILE A 146 5.43 25.04 26.97
N THR A 147 4.40 24.20 27.13
CA THR A 147 4.49 22.76 26.91
C THR A 147 3.74 22.42 25.61
N PHE A 148 4.43 21.73 24.69
CA PHE A 148 3.81 21.25 23.45
C PHE A 148 3.08 19.95 23.73
N GLY A 149 1.79 19.88 23.40
CA GLY A 149 1.03 18.64 23.39
C GLY A 149 1.29 17.86 22.12
N HIS A 150 1.35 16.53 22.21
CA HIS A 150 1.47 15.63 21.07
C HIS A 150 0.20 14.78 20.96
N LYS A 151 -0.13 14.34 19.73
CA LYS A 151 -1.21 13.38 19.48
C LYS A 151 -0.63 11.96 19.49
N ASN A 152 -1.29 11.09 20.24
CA ASN A 152 -0.95 9.66 20.29
C ASN A 152 -1.99 8.86 19.53
N LEU A 153 -1.53 8.14 18.52
CA LEU A 153 -2.34 7.24 17.71
C LEU A 153 -1.93 5.81 17.98
N THR A 154 -2.88 4.92 18.04
CA THR A 154 -2.63 3.50 18.10
C THR A 154 -3.29 2.81 16.91
N ALA A 155 -2.65 1.76 16.41
CA ALA A 155 -3.22 0.92 15.37
C ALA A 155 -2.88 -0.54 15.61
N GLN A 156 -3.76 -1.42 15.16
CA GLN A 156 -3.52 -2.85 15.16
C GLN A 156 -3.46 -3.38 13.75
N PHE A 157 -2.36 -4.07 13.43
CA PHE A 157 -2.10 -4.68 12.15
C PHE A 157 -2.34 -6.18 12.21
N VAL A 158 -3.04 -6.67 11.21
CA VAL A 158 -3.34 -8.08 10.99
C VAL A 158 -2.74 -8.53 9.66
N LYS A 159 -2.68 -9.82 9.42
CA LYS A 159 -2.28 -10.36 8.11
C LYS A 159 -3.33 -10.04 7.05
N THR A 160 -2.90 -9.93 5.80
CA THR A 160 -3.78 -9.83 4.63
C THR A 160 -4.58 -11.14 4.45
N GLN A 161 -5.76 -11.06 3.83
CA GLN A 161 -6.49 -12.25 3.38
C GLN A 161 -5.82 -12.83 2.13
N PHE A 162 -5.37 -11.95 1.26
CA PHE A 162 -4.58 -12.34 0.11
C PHE A 162 -3.27 -12.99 0.55
N VAL A 163 -3.00 -14.16 -0.03
CA VAL A 163 -1.76 -14.91 0.18
C VAL A 163 -0.96 -14.83 -1.12
N PRO A 164 0.13 -14.05 -1.16
CA PRO A 164 0.97 -13.97 -2.35
C PRO A 164 1.59 -15.30 -2.73
N ASP A 165 1.84 -15.52 -4.01
CA ASP A 165 2.50 -16.71 -4.53
C ASP A 165 3.82 -16.99 -3.81
N GLY A 166 4.04 -18.25 -3.45
CA GLY A 166 5.22 -18.68 -2.70
C GLY A 166 5.17 -18.43 -1.19
N GLN A 167 4.12 -17.79 -0.67
CA GLN A 167 3.89 -17.65 0.76
C GLN A 167 2.87 -18.67 1.27
N GLN A 168 2.95 -19.02 2.56
CA GLN A 168 2.01 -19.94 3.21
C GLN A 168 0.88 -19.23 3.97
N SER A 169 0.96 -17.90 4.09
CA SER A 169 0.00 -17.07 4.81
C SER A 169 0.04 -15.64 4.27
N GLY A 170 -1.02 -14.89 4.53
CA GLY A 170 -1.06 -13.46 4.21
C GLY A 170 0.05 -12.67 4.91
N THR A 171 0.41 -11.55 4.32
CA THR A 171 1.51 -10.68 4.76
C THR A 171 1.07 -9.80 5.93
N ILE A 172 1.88 -9.72 6.97
CA ILE A 172 1.71 -8.73 8.05
C ILE A 172 2.51 -7.47 7.73
N GLY A 173 3.75 -7.64 7.27
CA GLY A 173 4.62 -6.52 6.92
C GLY A 173 5.88 -6.98 6.20
N ALA A 174 6.54 -6.03 5.57
CA ALA A 174 7.80 -6.21 4.86
C ALA A 174 8.80 -5.14 5.30
N HIS A 175 10.07 -5.48 5.29
CA HIS A 175 11.16 -4.54 5.57
C HIS A 175 12.39 -4.88 4.75
N CYS A 176 13.15 -3.88 4.40
CA CYS A 176 14.45 -4.03 3.77
C CYS A 176 15.42 -2.95 4.25
N ARG A 177 16.71 -3.16 4.01
CA ARG A 177 17.74 -2.15 4.26
C ARG A 177 18.31 -1.67 2.94
N THR A 178 18.58 -0.38 2.85
CA THR A 178 19.12 0.22 1.61
C THR A 178 20.58 -0.15 1.32
N ASP A 179 21.31 -0.62 2.33
CA ASP A 179 22.70 -1.10 2.20
C ASP A 179 22.83 -2.62 1.97
N ASP A 180 21.71 -3.32 1.76
CA ASP A 180 21.71 -4.74 1.44
C ASP A 180 21.88 -4.91 -0.08
N PRO A 181 22.99 -5.51 -0.55
CA PRO A 181 23.24 -5.68 -1.97
C PRO A 181 22.29 -6.66 -2.65
N ALA A 182 21.55 -7.45 -1.87
CA ALA A 182 20.52 -8.35 -2.40
C ALA A 182 19.22 -7.61 -2.76
N VAL A 183 19.02 -6.39 -2.28
CA VAL A 183 17.83 -5.58 -2.58
C VAL A 183 18.05 -4.81 -3.89
N PRO A 184 17.24 -5.05 -4.94
CA PRO A 184 17.38 -4.31 -6.20
C PRO A 184 17.18 -2.80 -6.00
N ALA A 185 17.98 -1.98 -6.67
CA ALA A 185 17.88 -0.52 -6.59
C ALA A 185 16.48 0.00 -7.00
N ALA A 186 15.83 -0.67 -7.95
CA ALA A 186 14.46 -0.35 -8.35
C ALA A 186 13.44 -0.62 -7.23
N THR A 187 13.63 -1.65 -6.40
CA THR A 187 12.81 -1.91 -5.22
C THR A 187 12.93 -0.77 -4.22
N ILE A 188 14.14 -0.30 -3.96
CA ILE A 188 14.40 0.83 -3.05
C ILE A 188 13.73 2.11 -3.57
N SER A 189 13.89 2.43 -4.85
CA SER A 189 13.33 3.65 -5.46
C SER A 189 11.79 3.65 -5.51
N ASN A 190 11.17 2.49 -5.63
CA ASN A 190 9.72 2.33 -5.72
C ASN A 190 9.04 1.95 -4.40
N TRP A 191 9.80 1.79 -3.31
CA TRP A 191 9.28 1.25 -2.04
C TRP A 191 8.02 1.94 -1.52
N PHE A 192 7.94 3.27 -1.66
CA PHE A 192 6.81 4.07 -1.17
C PHE A 192 5.76 4.39 -2.23
N ASN A 193 5.87 3.81 -3.43
CA ASN A 193 4.83 3.94 -4.46
C ASN A 193 3.61 3.06 -4.18
N ALA A 194 3.82 1.90 -3.54
CA ALA A 194 2.76 1.00 -3.07
C ALA A 194 3.28 0.14 -1.90
N PRO A 195 2.39 -0.35 -1.01
CA PRO A 195 2.77 -1.30 0.03
C PRO A 195 3.36 -2.59 -0.53
N VAL A 196 4.49 -3.00 0.05
CA VAL A 196 5.17 -4.25 -0.31
C VAL A 196 4.54 -5.41 0.46
N ILE A 197 3.99 -6.39 -0.24
CA ILE A 197 3.29 -7.53 0.34
C ILE A 197 3.91 -8.89 0.02
N SER A 198 4.87 -8.94 -0.93
CA SER A 198 5.54 -10.18 -1.30
C SER A 198 7.03 -9.97 -1.51
N VAL A 199 7.80 -11.03 -1.36
CA VAL A 199 9.26 -11.03 -1.63
C VAL A 199 9.58 -11.18 -3.11
N ALA A 200 8.63 -11.66 -3.89
CA ALA A 200 8.74 -11.75 -5.35
C ALA A 200 8.36 -10.42 -6.00
N GLN A 201 8.98 -9.32 -5.55
CA GLN A 201 8.87 -8.05 -6.26
C GLN A 201 9.73 -8.13 -7.51
N SER A 202 9.08 -8.44 -8.62
CA SER A 202 9.71 -8.24 -9.90
C SER A 202 9.81 -6.75 -10.20
N THR A 203 11.00 -6.31 -10.57
CA THR A 203 11.28 -4.97 -11.08
C THR A 203 11.13 -4.92 -12.60
N SER A 204 10.74 -6.03 -13.21
CA SER A 204 10.52 -6.11 -14.65
C SER A 204 9.42 -5.14 -15.06
N GLU A 205 9.63 -4.51 -16.20
CA GLU A 205 8.68 -3.59 -16.80
C GLU A 205 7.34 -4.31 -17.07
N VAL A 206 6.25 -3.64 -16.75
CA VAL A 206 4.90 -4.13 -17.06
C VAL A 206 4.50 -3.58 -18.42
N THR A 207 4.26 -4.45 -19.37
CA THR A 207 3.72 -4.09 -20.69
C THR A 207 2.23 -4.44 -20.76
N VAL A 208 1.47 -3.65 -21.50
CA VAL A 208 0.05 -3.89 -21.73
C VAL A 208 -0.19 -3.98 -23.24
N THR A 209 -0.94 -4.99 -23.64
CA THR A 209 -1.43 -5.14 -25.02
C THR A 209 -2.93 -4.95 -25.04
N ALA A 210 -3.43 -4.23 -26.04
CA ALA A 210 -4.85 -3.97 -26.23
C ALA A 210 -5.39 -4.86 -27.36
N ALA A 211 -6.58 -5.38 -27.19
CA ALA A 211 -7.29 -6.12 -28.23
C ALA A 211 -8.81 -5.97 -28.05
N GLU A 212 -9.54 -5.89 -29.17
CA GLU A 212 -10.99 -5.98 -29.14
C GLU A 212 -11.43 -7.45 -29.06
N SER A 213 -12.40 -7.72 -28.22
CA SER A 213 -13.03 -9.02 -28.10
C SER A 213 -14.53 -8.88 -27.77
N ALA A 214 -15.39 -9.31 -28.70
CA ALA A 214 -16.85 -9.29 -28.54
C ALA A 214 -17.43 -7.90 -28.17
N GLY A 215 -16.93 -6.83 -28.80
CA GLY A 215 -17.39 -5.46 -28.55
C GLY A 215 -16.86 -4.86 -27.24
N LYS A 216 -15.84 -5.48 -26.65
CA LYS A 216 -15.15 -4.99 -25.44
C LYS A 216 -13.65 -4.80 -25.72
N LEU A 217 -13.08 -3.82 -25.08
CA LEU A 217 -11.62 -3.66 -25.06
C LEU A 217 -11.04 -4.52 -23.94
N VAL A 218 -10.11 -5.38 -24.29
CA VAL A 218 -9.36 -6.21 -23.31
C VAL A 218 -7.90 -5.76 -23.32
N LEU A 219 -7.46 -5.23 -22.20
CA LEU A 219 -6.07 -4.92 -21.95
C LEU A 219 -5.43 -6.09 -21.21
N THR A 220 -4.45 -6.73 -21.79
CA THR A 220 -3.72 -7.85 -21.18
C THR A 220 -2.35 -7.38 -20.74
N GLY A 221 -2.08 -7.51 -19.44
CA GLY A 221 -0.78 -7.22 -18.86
C GLY A 221 0.19 -8.39 -19.00
N SER A 222 1.46 -8.09 -19.22
CA SER A 222 2.56 -9.03 -19.15
C SER A 222 3.76 -8.42 -18.44
N LYS A 223 4.50 -9.27 -17.72
CA LYS A 223 5.66 -8.86 -16.93
C LYS A 223 6.67 -9.97 -16.94
N GLY A 224 7.90 -9.70 -17.38
CA GLY A 224 8.95 -10.70 -17.47
C GLY A 224 8.50 -12.06 -18.05
N THR A 225 9.33 -13.08 -17.95
CA THR A 225 8.96 -14.41 -18.45
C THR A 225 8.24 -15.20 -17.34
N GLY A 226 6.89 -15.20 -17.38
CA GLY A 226 6.06 -15.99 -16.44
C GLY A 226 5.94 -15.38 -15.03
N GLU A 227 6.24 -14.10 -14.88
CA GLU A 227 6.09 -13.41 -13.60
C GLU A 227 4.63 -13.10 -13.30
N SER A 228 4.21 -13.38 -12.08
CA SER A 228 2.88 -13.08 -11.58
C SER A 228 2.78 -11.66 -11.04
N PHE A 229 1.71 -10.95 -11.39
CA PHE A 229 1.40 -9.63 -10.87
C PHE A 229 -0.10 -9.34 -10.95
N THR A 230 -0.55 -8.27 -10.27
CA THR A 230 -1.91 -7.73 -10.41
C THR A 230 -1.82 -6.22 -10.61
N PHE A 231 -2.85 -5.61 -11.20
CA PHE A 231 -2.92 -4.15 -11.27
C PHE A 231 -3.38 -3.58 -9.92
N ALA A 232 -2.67 -2.55 -9.44
CA ALA A 232 -2.86 -1.98 -8.08
C ALA A 232 -3.72 -0.71 -8.09
N GLN A 233 -4.79 -0.68 -8.87
CA GLN A 233 -5.68 0.47 -8.95
C GLN A 233 -7.14 0.01 -8.79
N ALA A 234 -7.96 0.78 -8.02
CA ALA A 234 -9.38 0.51 -7.92
C ALA A 234 -10.07 0.68 -9.28
N THR A 235 -11.03 -0.20 -9.60
CA THR A 235 -11.77 -0.14 -10.87
C THR A 235 -12.43 1.21 -11.13
N ALA A 236 -12.91 1.89 -10.08
CA ALA A 236 -13.50 3.22 -10.19
C ALA A 236 -12.54 4.32 -10.65
N ARG A 237 -11.22 4.10 -10.55
CA ARG A 237 -10.17 5.06 -10.91
C ARG A 237 -9.42 4.67 -12.19
N LEU A 238 -9.75 3.56 -12.82
CA LEU A 238 -9.07 3.13 -14.04
C LEU A 238 -9.23 4.13 -15.20
N GLY A 239 -10.35 4.85 -15.26
CA GLY A 239 -10.56 5.95 -16.23
C GLY A 239 -9.60 7.13 -16.08
N GLU A 240 -8.85 7.25 -14.97
CA GLU A 240 -7.81 8.27 -14.80
C GLU A 240 -6.49 7.88 -15.53
N THR A 241 -6.32 6.61 -15.81
CA THR A 241 -5.07 6.04 -16.37
C THR A 241 -5.26 5.32 -17.70
N ILE A 242 -6.50 4.95 -18.02
CA ILE A 242 -6.89 4.30 -19.27
C ILE A 242 -7.94 5.17 -19.96
N ILE A 243 -7.57 5.75 -21.09
CA ILE A 243 -8.40 6.64 -21.89
C ILE A 243 -8.81 5.91 -23.15
N VAL A 244 -10.11 5.70 -23.35
CA VAL A 244 -10.68 5.03 -24.51
C VAL A 244 -11.40 6.06 -25.37
N THR A 245 -11.09 6.10 -26.66
CA THR A 245 -11.63 7.09 -27.60
C THR A 245 -12.26 6.43 -28.82
N ASP A 246 -13.22 7.12 -29.43
CA ASP A 246 -13.83 6.78 -30.72
C ASP A 246 -13.01 7.32 -31.90
N ALA A 247 -13.49 7.10 -33.13
CA ALA A 247 -12.87 7.59 -34.38
C ALA A 247 -12.82 9.13 -34.50
N GLY A 248 -13.58 9.86 -33.69
CA GLY A 248 -13.57 11.31 -33.60
C GLY A 248 -12.61 11.85 -32.54
N GLY A 249 -12.00 10.97 -31.74
CA GLY A 249 -11.16 11.33 -30.58
C GLY A 249 -11.97 11.71 -29.33
N GLU A 250 -13.28 11.46 -29.31
CA GLU A 250 -14.13 11.70 -28.15
C GLU A 250 -14.02 10.54 -27.16
N LEU A 251 -14.17 10.85 -25.85
CA LEU A 251 -14.11 9.84 -24.79
C LEU A 251 -15.30 8.91 -24.85
N VAL A 252 -15.04 7.61 -24.79
CA VAL A 252 -16.08 6.58 -24.72
C VAL A 252 -16.35 6.23 -23.25
N ASP A 253 -17.58 6.46 -22.80
CA ASP A 253 -18.03 6.09 -21.47
C ASP A 253 -18.22 4.56 -21.37
N GLY A 254 -17.86 4.01 -20.20
CA GLY A 254 -17.98 2.59 -19.97
C GLY A 254 -17.55 2.17 -18.56
N THR A 255 -17.51 0.87 -18.35
CA THR A 255 -17.13 0.27 -17.07
C THR A 255 -15.90 -0.61 -17.20
N PHE A 256 -15.07 -0.64 -16.18
CA PHE A 256 -13.89 -1.49 -16.10
C PHE A 256 -14.11 -2.68 -15.16
N ALA A 257 -13.52 -3.82 -15.51
CA ALA A 257 -13.46 -5.00 -14.65
C ALA A 257 -12.09 -5.67 -14.75
N PHE A 258 -11.59 -6.19 -13.64
CA PHE A 258 -10.40 -7.03 -13.61
C PHE A 258 -10.72 -8.48 -13.92
N GLY A 259 -9.75 -9.19 -14.51
CA GLY A 259 -9.85 -10.60 -14.86
C GLY A 259 -8.50 -11.18 -15.23
N GLY A 260 -8.51 -12.28 -15.96
CA GLY A 260 -7.29 -12.95 -16.43
C GLY A 260 -6.68 -13.89 -15.39
N THR A 261 -5.37 -14.16 -15.55
CA THR A 261 -4.60 -15.01 -14.63
C THR A 261 -3.52 -14.19 -13.96
N ALA A 262 -2.87 -14.72 -12.93
CA ALA A 262 -1.79 -14.05 -12.22
C ALA A 262 -0.59 -13.72 -13.13
N THR A 263 -0.33 -14.48 -14.18
CA THR A 263 0.74 -14.24 -15.17
C THR A 263 0.29 -13.41 -16.37
N ALA A 264 -1.00 -13.22 -16.55
CA ALA A 264 -1.62 -12.45 -17.61
C ALA A 264 -2.93 -11.79 -17.10
N PRO A 265 -2.83 -10.85 -16.13
CA PRO A 265 -4.00 -10.15 -15.62
C PRO A 265 -4.61 -9.28 -16.71
N THR A 266 -5.93 -9.16 -16.73
CA THR A 266 -6.64 -8.37 -17.73
C THR A 266 -7.44 -7.25 -17.07
N ILE A 267 -7.60 -6.16 -17.82
CA ILE A 267 -8.59 -5.12 -17.54
C ILE A 267 -9.53 -5.11 -18.75
N THR A 268 -10.81 -5.37 -18.51
CA THR A 268 -11.83 -5.36 -19.56
C THR A 268 -12.64 -4.08 -19.43
N PHE A 269 -12.65 -3.27 -20.47
CA PHE A 269 -13.54 -2.13 -20.62
C PHE A 269 -14.78 -2.55 -21.40
N THR A 270 -15.96 -2.26 -20.87
CA THR A 270 -17.24 -2.49 -21.51
C THR A 270 -17.90 -1.14 -21.77
N PRO A 271 -18.10 -0.74 -23.05
CA PRO A 271 -18.83 0.50 -23.39
C PRO A 271 -20.21 0.53 -22.76
N GLY A 272 -20.64 1.72 -22.36
CA GLY A 272 -21.96 1.93 -21.74
C GLY A 272 -23.13 1.66 -22.68
N GLU A 273 -22.92 1.92 -23.98
CA GLU A 273 -23.86 1.63 -25.05
C GLU A 273 -23.20 0.76 -26.12
N ALA A 274 -23.93 -0.23 -26.65
CA ALA A 274 -23.41 -1.19 -27.61
C ALA A 274 -23.03 -0.58 -28.98
N GLU A 275 -23.49 0.66 -29.25
CA GLU A 275 -23.20 1.40 -30.49
C GLU A 275 -21.95 2.30 -30.39
N ASN A 276 -21.37 2.44 -29.17
CA ASN A 276 -20.17 3.23 -28.97
C ASN A 276 -18.93 2.44 -29.41
N ALA A 277 -18.63 2.50 -30.72
CA ALA A 277 -17.41 1.91 -31.24
C ALA A 277 -16.20 2.70 -30.73
N PHE A 278 -15.32 2.05 -30.01
CA PHE A 278 -14.00 2.60 -29.67
C PHE A 278 -13.00 2.23 -30.74
N THR A 279 -12.04 3.10 -31.00
CA THR A 279 -11.03 2.90 -32.05
C THR A 279 -9.60 3.00 -31.53
N ALA A 280 -9.41 3.68 -30.41
CA ALA A 280 -8.08 3.83 -29.84
C ALA A 280 -8.11 3.80 -28.31
N VAL A 281 -6.98 3.41 -27.72
CA VAL A 281 -6.75 3.42 -26.28
C VAL A 281 -5.40 3.99 -25.92
N THR A 282 -5.39 4.84 -24.91
CA THR A 282 -4.17 5.35 -24.29
C THR A 282 -4.08 4.82 -22.85
N VAL A 283 -2.95 4.23 -22.50
CA VAL A 283 -2.64 3.79 -21.13
C VAL A 283 -1.44 4.57 -20.63
N THR A 284 -1.60 5.22 -19.49
CA THR A 284 -0.53 6.03 -18.87
C THR A 284 0.29 5.22 -17.87
N SER A 285 1.51 5.69 -17.56
CA SER A 285 2.36 5.12 -16.50
C SER A 285 1.78 5.26 -15.10
N GLY A 286 0.65 5.97 -14.95
CA GLY A 286 -0.13 6.03 -13.70
C GLY A 286 -0.78 4.70 -13.34
N LEU A 287 -1.07 3.84 -14.32
CA LEU A 287 -1.46 2.46 -14.08
C LEU A 287 -0.23 1.69 -13.57
N LYS A 288 -0.34 1.08 -12.39
CA LYS A 288 0.75 0.39 -11.71
C LYS A 288 0.38 -1.05 -11.39
N ASP A 289 1.39 -1.88 -11.23
CA ASP A 289 1.22 -3.20 -10.63
C ASP A 289 1.20 -3.13 -9.09
N ASN A 290 0.94 -4.27 -8.47
CA ASN A 290 0.95 -4.44 -7.01
C ASN A 290 2.33 -4.20 -6.35
N ASN A 291 3.38 -4.04 -7.14
CA ASN A 291 4.73 -3.67 -6.69
C ASN A 291 5.05 -2.18 -6.91
N GLY A 292 4.07 -1.40 -7.37
CA GLY A 292 4.24 0.03 -7.68
C GLY A 292 4.98 0.32 -8.98
N VAL A 293 5.30 -0.71 -9.79
CA VAL A 293 5.93 -0.53 -11.10
C VAL A 293 4.87 -0.02 -12.09
N GLY A 294 5.10 1.13 -12.68
CA GLY A 294 4.22 1.69 -13.70
C GLY A 294 4.26 0.85 -14.99
N VAL A 295 3.14 0.78 -15.69
CA VAL A 295 3.12 0.18 -17.02
C VAL A 295 3.88 1.06 -18.01
N THR A 296 4.47 0.43 -19.02
CA THR A 296 4.98 1.16 -20.20
C THR A 296 3.81 1.89 -20.84
N PRO A 297 3.88 3.23 -20.99
CA PRO A 297 2.79 3.98 -21.61
C PRO A 297 2.50 3.49 -23.03
N MET A 298 1.23 3.38 -23.35
CA MET A 298 0.73 3.07 -24.68
C MET A 298 -0.15 4.25 -25.12
N THR A 299 0.15 4.85 -26.26
CA THR A 299 -0.57 6.02 -26.77
C THR A 299 -1.20 5.69 -28.11
N ASP A 300 -2.50 5.99 -28.26
CA ASP A 300 -3.27 5.85 -29.49
C ASP A 300 -3.03 4.52 -30.21
N ALA A 301 -3.03 3.42 -29.43
CA ALA A 301 -2.96 2.11 -30.04
C ALA A 301 -4.26 1.87 -30.81
N ASP A 302 -4.15 1.75 -32.13
CA ASP A 302 -5.24 1.34 -33.02
C ASP A 302 -5.71 -0.08 -32.64
N LEU A 303 -7.02 -0.30 -32.61
CA LEU A 303 -7.68 -1.53 -32.18
C LEU A 303 -8.28 -2.28 -33.34
#